data_fd5af9f9c48fe9e38f4270dae4d77144
#
_entry.id   fd5af9f9c48fe9e38f4270dae4d77144
#
_cell.length_a   1.000
_cell.length_b   1.000
_cell.length_c   1.000
_cell.angle_alpha   90.00
_cell.angle_beta   90.00
_cell.angle_gamma   90.00
#
_symmetry.space_group_name_H-M   'P 1'
#
loop_
_entity.id
_entity.type
_entity.pdbx_description
1 polymer ?
#
loop_
_entity_poly.entity_id
_entity_poly.type
_entity_poly.pdbx_seq_one_letter_code
_entity_poly.pdbx_strand_id
1 'polypeptide(L)'
;MRNRLILVAAVFSILGLTIQSSNAGSVNELSEAESAAGFEALFNGRNLDNGWEHKGNWKAENGVVTREGKGGSLVYKAKKIPDDFELKFQWKVAKGSNSGVYYRPGQYEYQILDNGVHNDGKNPRTSAASLYFCMAPSHDATKPVGEWNEGRIVCKGTIIQHWLNGKKVIHFDYSDSKWKFNIDMLEKRGAKLPARGAHLSLQDHGDPVWYRAIKLRTLPADEKLDVKKVEPAKIAADVLEAERKKLEGIVNRRKK
;
A
#
# COMPACT_ATOMS: atom_id res chain seq x y z
N MET A 1 79.44 8.94 -35.77
CA MET A 1 78.00 8.60 -35.80
C MET A 1 77.45 8.69 -34.40
N ARG A 2 76.63 9.70 -34.11
CA ARG A 2 76.10 9.97 -32.76
C ARG A 2 74.64 9.57 -32.75
N ASN A 3 74.30 8.46 -32.08
CA ASN A 3 72.91 8.06 -31.82
C ASN A 3 72.29 8.96 -30.78
N ARG A 4 71.23 9.66 -31.16
CA ARG A 4 70.34 10.39 -30.21
C ARG A 4 69.20 9.45 -29.79
N LEU A 5 69.18 9.09 -28.51
CA LEU A 5 68.02 8.44 -27.88
C LEU A 5 66.94 9.51 -27.68
N ILE A 6 65.76 9.28 -28.23
CA ILE A 6 64.56 10.08 -27.97
C ILE A 6 63.80 9.39 -26.82
N LEU A 7 63.74 10.06 -25.70
CA LEU A 7 62.95 9.61 -24.53
C LEU A 7 61.47 10.10 -24.74
N VAL A 8 60.56 9.19 -24.97
CA VAL A 8 59.12 9.50 -25.00
C VAL A 8 58.56 9.35 -23.59
N ALA A 9 58.21 10.46 -22.97
CA ALA A 9 57.52 10.47 -21.67
C ALA A 9 56.02 10.25 -21.91
N ALA A 10 55.52 9.10 -21.50
CA ALA A 10 54.08 8.82 -21.48
C ALA A 10 53.47 9.49 -20.22
N VAL A 11 52.63 10.49 -20.43
CA VAL A 11 51.82 11.11 -19.37
C VAL A 11 50.58 10.26 -19.17
N PHE A 12 50.52 9.50 -18.08
CA PHE A 12 49.30 8.82 -17.63
C PHE A 12 48.43 9.83 -16.91
N SER A 13 47.38 10.29 -17.56
CA SER A 13 46.28 11.04 -16.91
C SER A 13 45.41 10.06 -16.15
N ILE A 14 45.53 10.04 -14.84
CA ILE A 14 44.61 9.33 -13.95
C ILE A 14 43.32 10.16 -13.88
N LEU A 15 42.31 9.76 -14.63
CA LEU A 15 40.93 10.26 -14.44
C LEU A 15 40.41 9.72 -13.12
N GLY A 16 40.45 10.55 -12.07
CA GLY A 16 39.84 10.25 -10.80
C GLY A 16 38.33 10.16 -10.98
N LEU A 17 37.78 8.93 -11.05
CA LEU A 17 36.34 8.70 -10.92
C LEU A 17 35.94 9.05 -9.48
N THR A 18 35.44 10.24 -9.25
CA THR A 18 34.74 10.57 -8.00
C THR A 18 33.42 9.81 -8.03
N ILE A 19 33.35 8.69 -7.31
CA ILE A 19 32.10 8.03 -6.97
C ILE A 19 31.37 9.00 -6.02
N GLN A 20 30.47 9.82 -6.57
CA GLN A 20 29.46 10.49 -5.77
C GLN A 20 28.57 9.39 -5.19
N SER A 21 28.84 8.98 -3.95
CA SER A 21 27.87 8.26 -3.14
C SER A 21 26.68 9.21 -2.96
N SER A 22 25.65 9.06 -3.79
CA SER A 22 24.36 9.64 -3.49
C SER A 22 23.95 9.06 -2.13
N ASN A 23 23.95 9.89 -1.10
CA ASN A 23 23.27 9.63 0.17
C ASN A 23 21.76 9.53 -0.14
N ALA A 24 21.34 8.42 -0.72
CA ALA A 24 19.95 8.06 -0.77
C ALA A 24 19.54 7.85 0.69
N GLY A 25 18.90 8.83 1.31
CA GLY A 25 18.34 8.73 2.65
C GLY A 25 17.57 7.42 2.80
N SER A 26 17.46 6.92 4.01
CA SER A 26 16.67 5.71 4.29
C SER A 26 15.28 5.84 3.64
N VAL A 27 14.77 4.78 3.03
CA VAL A 27 13.41 4.78 2.42
C VAL A 27 12.31 5.20 3.40
N ASN A 28 12.59 5.09 4.71
CA ASN A 28 11.67 5.51 5.79
C ASN A 28 11.77 7.02 6.09
N GLU A 29 12.80 7.71 5.60
CA GLU A 29 12.94 9.15 5.72
C GLU A 29 12.11 9.86 4.64
N LEU A 30 11.74 11.11 4.92
CA LEU A 30 11.06 11.94 3.95
C LEU A 30 12.10 12.53 2.99
N SER A 31 11.81 12.49 1.69
CA SER A 31 12.51 13.32 0.73
C SER A 31 12.15 14.80 0.94
N GLU A 32 12.94 15.71 0.41
CA GLU A 32 12.64 17.14 0.43
C GLU A 32 11.25 17.44 -0.17
N ALA A 33 10.92 16.79 -1.29
CA ALA A 33 9.62 16.94 -1.93
C ALA A 33 8.47 16.41 -1.05
N GLU A 34 8.65 15.29 -0.34
CA GLU A 34 7.64 14.78 0.58
C GLU A 34 7.48 15.68 1.80
N SER A 35 8.57 16.21 2.35
CA SER A 35 8.52 17.17 3.45
C SER A 35 7.80 18.45 3.04
N ALA A 36 8.13 19.00 1.86
CA ALA A 36 7.47 20.19 1.30
C ALA A 36 5.97 19.93 1.01
N ALA A 37 5.60 18.70 0.64
CA ALA A 37 4.21 18.30 0.42
C ALA A 37 3.43 18.02 1.72
N GLY A 38 4.06 18.15 2.90
CA GLY A 38 3.43 17.94 4.19
C GLY A 38 3.29 16.50 4.62
N PHE A 39 4.07 15.57 4.06
CA PHE A 39 4.13 14.20 4.56
C PHE A 39 4.83 14.13 5.92
N GLU A 40 4.45 13.15 6.70
CA GLU A 40 5.11 12.70 7.90
C GLU A 40 5.38 11.21 7.80
N ALA A 41 6.51 10.76 8.34
CA ALA A 41 6.86 9.35 8.41
C ALA A 41 6.18 8.73 9.65
N LEU A 42 5.31 7.74 9.45
CA LEU A 42 4.67 7.01 10.55
C LEU A 42 5.56 5.89 11.09
N PHE A 43 6.55 5.46 10.33
CA PHE A 43 7.56 4.49 10.73
C PHE A 43 8.96 5.10 10.60
N ASN A 44 9.72 5.08 11.69
CA ASN A 44 11.04 5.70 11.77
C ASN A 44 12.20 4.83 11.26
N GLY A 45 11.89 3.61 10.78
CA GLY A 45 12.88 2.64 10.31
C GLY A 45 13.65 1.90 11.43
N ARG A 46 13.36 2.15 12.70
CA ARG A 46 14.13 1.63 13.84
C ARG A 46 13.33 0.73 14.77
N ASN A 47 12.18 1.22 15.23
CA ASN A 47 11.33 0.54 16.22
C ASN A 47 9.85 0.87 16.01
N LEU A 48 8.98 0.21 16.77
CA LEU A 48 7.53 0.41 16.79
C LEU A 48 7.05 1.26 17.98
N ASP A 49 7.95 1.77 18.81
CA ASP A 49 7.62 2.51 20.04
C ASP A 49 6.97 3.87 19.74
N ASN A 50 7.07 4.32 18.49
CA ASN A 50 6.57 5.61 18.04
C ASN A 50 5.09 5.56 17.64
N GLY A 51 4.25 5.08 18.56
CA GLY A 51 2.79 5.07 18.41
C GLY A 51 2.20 3.83 17.73
N TRP A 52 2.97 2.78 17.49
CA TRP A 52 2.47 1.51 17.00
C TRP A 52 2.17 0.55 18.16
N GLU A 53 0.99 -0.04 18.17
CA GLU A 53 0.57 -1.04 19.14
C GLU A 53 0.37 -2.40 18.48
N HIS A 54 0.86 -3.45 19.16
CA HIS A 54 0.75 -4.86 18.74
C HIS A 54 0.82 -5.80 19.95
N LYS A 55 0.53 -7.08 19.75
CA LYS A 55 0.55 -8.11 20.81
C LYS A 55 1.82 -8.97 20.78
N GLY A 56 2.97 -8.37 20.44
CA GLY A 56 4.26 -9.07 20.39
C GLY A 56 4.52 -9.84 19.09
N ASN A 57 3.61 -9.78 18.12
CA ASN A 57 3.69 -10.50 16.84
C ASN A 57 4.21 -9.65 15.67
N TRP A 58 4.71 -8.45 15.95
CA TRP A 58 5.34 -7.56 14.98
C TRP A 58 6.67 -7.08 15.52
N LYS A 59 7.65 -6.94 14.66
CA LYS A 59 8.95 -6.34 14.97
C LYS A 59 9.39 -5.35 13.90
N ALA A 60 10.27 -4.45 14.30
CA ALA A 60 10.99 -3.57 13.39
C ALA A 60 12.48 -3.94 13.41
N GLU A 61 13.04 -4.24 12.25
CA GLU A 61 14.44 -4.61 12.10
C GLU A 61 14.94 -4.19 10.71
N ASN A 62 16.16 -3.65 10.64
CA ASN A 62 16.81 -3.25 9.38
C ASN A 62 15.94 -2.35 8.47
N GLY A 63 15.19 -1.42 9.06
CA GLY A 63 14.33 -0.50 8.32
C GLY A 63 13.00 -1.10 7.86
N VAL A 64 12.64 -2.28 8.33
CA VAL A 64 11.47 -3.03 7.89
C VAL A 64 10.60 -3.43 9.07
N VAL A 65 9.30 -3.30 8.93
CA VAL A 65 8.29 -3.87 9.84
C VAL A 65 7.91 -5.24 9.33
N THR A 66 8.05 -6.25 10.18
CA THR A 66 7.77 -7.65 9.84
C THR A 66 6.75 -8.24 10.80
N ARG A 67 5.81 -9.00 10.27
CA ARG A 67 4.89 -9.80 11.07
C ARG A 67 5.54 -11.13 11.44
N GLU A 68 5.50 -11.46 12.73
CA GLU A 68 6.04 -12.71 13.28
C GLU A 68 5.09 -13.29 14.36
N GLY A 69 4.98 -14.61 14.41
CA GLY A 69 4.18 -15.28 15.45
C GLY A 69 2.67 -15.07 15.35
N LYS A 70 1.96 -15.22 16.48
CA LYS A 70 0.51 -15.07 16.60
C LYS A 70 0.16 -13.81 17.40
N GLY A 71 -0.86 -13.11 17.02
CA GLY A 71 -1.30 -11.90 17.75
C GLY A 71 -2.49 -11.25 17.09
N GLY A 72 -2.32 -10.01 16.69
CA GLY A 72 -3.33 -9.20 16.02
C GLY A 72 -2.68 -8.17 15.10
N SER A 73 -3.50 -7.36 14.48
CA SER A 73 -3.04 -6.30 13.59
C SER A 73 -2.11 -5.31 14.30
N LEU A 74 -1.17 -4.75 13.56
CA LEU A 74 -0.33 -3.64 14.01
C LEU A 74 -1.10 -2.34 13.80
N VAL A 75 -1.33 -1.57 14.85
CA VAL A 75 -2.20 -0.39 14.82
C VAL A 75 -1.43 0.87 15.20
N TYR A 76 -1.48 1.89 14.35
CA TYR A 76 -0.88 3.19 14.64
C TYR A 76 -1.82 4.02 15.52
N LYS A 77 -1.53 4.08 16.81
CA LYS A 77 -2.36 4.71 17.83
C LYS A 77 -2.03 6.17 18.13
N ALA A 78 -0.85 6.64 17.71
CA ALA A 78 -0.42 8.01 18.01
C ALA A 78 -1.42 9.07 17.51
N LYS A 79 -2.11 8.78 16.38
CA LYS A 79 -3.18 9.63 15.87
C LYS A 79 -4.14 8.85 14.96
N LYS A 80 -5.29 9.44 14.73
CA LYS A 80 -6.25 8.98 13.73
C LYS A 80 -5.84 9.45 12.34
N ILE A 81 -6.23 8.70 11.31
CA ILE A 81 -6.09 9.13 9.92
C ILE A 81 -6.99 10.34 9.68
N PRO A 82 -6.51 11.41 9.01
CA PRO A 82 -7.33 12.55 8.60
C PRO A 82 -8.49 12.12 7.70
N ASP A 83 -9.51 12.98 7.58
CA ASP A 83 -10.65 12.72 6.71
C ASP A 83 -10.25 12.70 5.24
N ASP A 84 -9.44 13.69 4.83
CA ASP A 84 -8.84 13.78 3.51
C ASP A 84 -7.33 13.58 3.64
N PHE A 85 -6.80 12.57 2.99
CA PHE A 85 -5.41 12.16 3.17
C PHE A 85 -4.80 11.47 1.95
N GLU A 86 -3.49 11.45 1.93
CA GLU A 86 -2.68 10.58 1.10
C GLU A 86 -1.76 9.74 1.99
N LEU A 87 -1.82 8.42 1.82
CA LEU A 87 -0.98 7.44 2.48
C LEU A 87 -0.13 6.73 1.44
N LYS A 88 1.19 6.73 1.65
CA LYS A 88 2.16 5.95 0.87
C LYS A 88 2.78 4.88 1.76
N PHE A 89 3.07 3.73 1.19
CA PHE A 89 3.75 2.64 1.88
C PHE A 89 4.38 1.69 0.88
N GLN A 90 5.41 0.98 1.31
CA GLN A 90 5.94 -0.16 0.55
C GLN A 90 5.63 -1.44 1.30
N TRP A 91 5.32 -2.48 0.52
CA TRP A 91 4.97 -3.79 1.05
C TRP A 91 5.58 -4.92 0.22
N LYS A 92 5.82 -6.05 0.88
CA LYS A 92 6.34 -7.27 0.28
C LYS A 92 5.66 -8.47 0.94
N VAL A 93 5.41 -9.53 0.18
CA VAL A 93 4.78 -10.77 0.63
C VAL A 93 5.63 -11.98 0.29
N ALA A 94 5.48 -13.06 1.06
CA ALA A 94 5.93 -14.39 0.69
C ALA A 94 4.87 -15.11 -0.18
N LYS A 95 5.22 -16.27 -0.71
CA LYS A 95 4.31 -17.10 -1.50
C LYS A 95 3.04 -17.45 -0.70
N GLY A 96 1.88 -17.16 -1.27
CA GLY A 96 0.57 -17.43 -0.69
C GLY A 96 0.15 -16.48 0.43
N SER A 97 0.95 -15.46 0.77
CA SER A 97 0.66 -14.57 1.90
C SER A 97 -0.50 -13.62 1.62
N ASN A 98 -1.20 -13.28 2.71
CA ASN A 98 -2.30 -12.32 2.78
C ASN A 98 -2.07 -11.35 3.94
N SER A 99 -2.36 -10.08 3.70
CA SER A 99 -2.41 -8.99 4.68
C SER A 99 -3.30 -7.88 4.12
N GLY A 100 -3.34 -6.72 4.77
CA GLY A 100 -4.12 -5.58 4.31
C GLY A 100 -3.78 -4.30 5.05
N VAL A 101 -4.12 -3.16 4.45
CA VAL A 101 -3.99 -1.84 5.07
C VAL A 101 -5.38 -1.28 5.29
N TYR A 102 -5.80 -1.20 6.56
CA TYR A 102 -7.07 -0.60 6.97
C TYR A 102 -6.87 0.89 7.26
N TYR A 103 -7.68 1.74 6.64
CA TYR A 103 -7.50 3.19 6.70
C TYR A 103 -8.77 3.98 7.05
N ARG A 104 -9.93 3.32 7.18
CA ARG A 104 -11.19 3.92 7.64
C ARG A 104 -11.97 2.93 8.52
N PRO A 105 -12.95 3.37 9.32
CA PRO A 105 -13.75 2.48 10.16
C PRO A 105 -14.48 1.40 9.35
N GLY A 106 -14.49 0.17 9.85
CA GLY A 106 -15.12 -0.97 9.20
C GLY A 106 -14.15 -1.72 8.29
N GLN A 107 -14.61 -2.15 7.11
CA GLN A 107 -13.89 -3.03 6.19
C GLN A 107 -13.25 -2.30 5.00
N TYR A 108 -12.73 -1.09 5.24
CA TYR A 108 -11.94 -0.35 4.25
C TYR A 108 -10.52 -0.87 4.23
N GLU A 109 -10.25 -1.73 3.28
CA GLU A 109 -8.99 -2.44 3.16
C GLU A 109 -8.38 -2.24 1.78
N TYR A 110 -7.16 -1.73 1.74
CA TYR A 110 -6.28 -1.91 0.60
C TYR A 110 -5.66 -3.30 0.74
N GLN A 111 -6.04 -4.23 -0.13
CA GLN A 111 -5.61 -5.62 -0.04
C GLN A 111 -4.13 -5.79 -0.36
N ILE A 112 -3.45 -6.58 0.45
CA ILE A 112 -2.05 -7.01 0.28
C ILE A 112 -2.06 -8.53 0.10
N LEU A 113 -1.61 -9.01 -1.07
CA LEU A 113 -1.81 -10.41 -1.43
C LEU A 113 -0.76 -10.91 -2.42
N ASP A 114 -0.41 -12.19 -2.33
CA ASP A 114 0.13 -12.93 -3.46
C ASP A 114 -1.03 -13.37 -4.37
N ASN A 115 -1.26 -12.62 -5.44
CA ASN A 115 -2.35 -12.90 -6.39
C ASN A 115 -2.20 -14.26 -7.09
N GLY A 116 -0.96 -14.75 -7.25
CA GLY A 116 -0.68 -15.96 -8.04
C GLY A 116 -1.09 -17.25 -7.35
N VAL A 117 -1.06 -17.28 -6.01
CA VAL A 117 -1.26 -18.51 -5.24
C VAL A 117 -2.45 -18.42 -4.29
N HIS A 118 -2.68 -17.29 -3.64
CA HIS A 118 -3.78 -17.15 -2.70
C HIS A 118 -5.15 -17.22 -3.39
N ASN A 119 -6.12 -17.89 -2.77
CA ASN A 119 -7.45 -18.05 -3.37
C ASN A 119 -8.18 -16.74 -3.66
N ASP A 120 -7.98 -15.72 -2.83
CA ASP A 120 -8.59 -14.40 -3.05
C ASP A 120 -8.03 -13.69 -4.30
N GLY A 121 -6.85 -14.08 -4.81
CA GLY A 121 -6.28 -13.57 -6.06
C GLY A 121 -7.08 -13.94 -7.32
N LYS A 122 -7.94 -14.98 -7.23
CA LYS A 122 -8.82 -15.40 -8.34
C LYS A 122 -9.98 -14.44 -8.59
N ASN A 123 -10.32 -13.61 -7.62
CA ASN A 123 -11.36 -12.59 -7.76
C ASN A 123 -10.73 -11.19 -7.75
N PRO A 124 -10.85 -10.41 -8.83
CA PRO A 124 -10.29 -9.05 -8.87
C PRO A 124 -10.72 -8.14 -7.71
N ARG A 125 -11.93 -8.34 -7.13
CA ARG A 125 -12.36 -7.54 -5.96
C ARG A 125 -11.69 -7.94 -4.65
N THR A 126 -10.96 -9.03 -4.63
CA THR A 126 -10.21 -9.49 -3.44
C THR A 126 -8.72 -9.63 -3.71
N SER A 127 -8.25 -9.27 -4.92
CA SER A 127 -6.85 -9.26 -5.31
C SER A 127 -6.07 -8.09 -4.71
N ALA A 128 -4.76 -8.10 -4.81
CA ALA A 128 -3.89 -7.02 -4.33
C ALA A 128 -4.31 -5.66 -4.88
N ALA A 129 -4.23 -4.63 -4.05
CA ALA A 129 -4.67 -3.26 -4.30
C ALA A 129 -6.18 -3.07 -4.52
N SER A 130 -7.03 -4.11 -4.42
CA SER A 130 -8.47 -3.92 -4.39
C SER A 130 -8.91 -3.09 -3.18
N LEU A 131 -10.00 -2.32 -3.31
CA LEU A 131 -10.81 -1.97 -2.14
C LEU A 131 -11.62 -3.23 -1.83
N TYR A 132 -11.11 -4.00 -0.87
CA TYR A 132 -11.46 -5.39 -0.66
C TYR A 132 -12.98 -5.63 -0.65
N PHE A 133 -13.44 -6.54 -1.51
CA PHE A 133 -14.85 -6.89 -1.70
C PHE A 133 -15.75 -5.77 -2.24
N CYS A 134 -15.20 -4.62 -2.61
CA CYS A 134 -15.93 -3.48 -3.16
C CYS A 134 -15.50 -3.18 -4.60
N MET A 135 -14.26 -2.75 -4.79
CA MET A 135 -13.78 -2.32 -6.09
C MET A 135 -12.58 -3.15 -6.52
N ALA A 136 -12.67 -3.69 -7.74
CA ALA A 136 -11.54 -4.35 -8.38
C ALA A 136 -10.53 -3.32 -8.90
N PRO A 137 -9.21 -3.57 -8.79
CA PRO A 137 -8.22 -2.83 -9.58
C PRO A 137 -8.48 -3.07 -11.08
N SER A 138 -8.12 -2.11 -11.91
CA SER A 138 -8.29 -2.21 -13.36
C SER A 138 -7.45 -3.32 -13.99
N HIS A 139 -6.34 -3.63 -13.38
CA HIS A 139 -5.41 -4.70 -13.78
C HIS A 139 -4.49 -5.05 -12.62
N ASP A 140 -3.85 -6.21 -12.69
CA ASP A 140 -2.78 -6.57 -11.78
C ASP A 140 -1.51 -5.79 -12.15
N ALA A 141 -1.01 -5.00 -11.21
CA ALA A 141 0.23 -4.25 -11.34
C ALA A 141 1.26 -4.67 -10.26
N THR A 142 1.08 -5.85 -9.64
CA THR A 142 2.02 -6.38 -8.65
C THR A 142 3.36 -6.75 -9.27
N LYS A 143 4.41 -6.62 -8.49
CA LYS A 143 5.72 -7.21 -8.79
C LYS A 143 5.77 -8.66 -8.32
N PRO A 144 6.71 -9.46 -8.78
CA PRO A 144 6.90 -10.83 -8.31
C PRO A 144 6.99 -10.95 -6.77
N VAL A 145 6.54 -12.08 -6.26
CA VAL A 145 6.64 -12.42 -4.82
C VAL A 145 8.09 -12.25 -4.35
N GLY A 146 8.27 -11.63 -3.19
CA GLY A 146 9.58 -11.30 -2.63
C GLY A 146 10.13 -9.93 -3.05
N GLU A 147 9.51 -9.26 -4.01
CA GLU A 147 9.87 -7.90 -4.41
C GLU A 147 9.02 -6.85 -3.69
N TRP A 148 9.57 -5.64 -3.53
CA TRP A 148 8.89 -4.51 -2.91
C TRP A 148 7.90 -3.86 -3.88
N ASN A 149 6.64 -3.83 -3.50
CA ASN A 149 5.57 -3.08 -4.15
C ASN A 149 5.37 -1.72 -3.46
N GLU A 150 4.94 -0.72 -4.22
CA GLU A 150 4.56 0.60 -3.73
C GLU A 150 3.04 0.73 -3.73
N GLY A 151 2.45 0.85 -2.55
CA GLY A 151 1.04 1.16 -2.36
C GLY A 151 0.85 2.66 -2.09
N ARG A 152 -0.25 3.22 -2.65
CA ARG A 152 -0.67 4.58 -2.36
C ARG A 152 -2.19 4.63 -2.28
N ILE A 153 -2.70 5.25 -1.23
CA ILE A 153 -4.13 5.47 -1.01
C ILE A 153 -4.36 6.97 -0.97
N VAL A 154 -5.34 7.45 -1.72
CA VAL A 154 -5.79 8.85 -1.69
C VAL A 154 -7.28 8.86 -1.39
N CYS A 155 -7.66 9.55 -0.33
CA CYS A 155 -9.06 9.78 0.03
C CYS A 155 -9.31 11.27 0.13
N LYS A 156 -10.31 11.77 -0.62
CA LYS A 156 -10.76 13.16 -0.53
C LYS A 156 -12.27 13.25 -0.74
N GLY A 157 -12.98 13.78 0.24
CA GLY A 157 -14.44 13.80 0.20
C GLY A 157 -15.02 12.41 -0.03
N THR A 158 -15.71 12.21 -1.16
CA THR A 158 -16.31 10.94 -1.56
C THR A 158 -15.41 10.07 -2.46
N ILE A 159 -14.23 10.59 -2.83
CA ILE A 159 -13.31 9.90 -3.76
C ILE A 159 -12.31 9.06 -2.99
N ILE A 160 -12.16 7.82 -3.43
CA ILE A 160 -11.12 6.88 -2.98
C ILE A 160 -10.32 6.43 -4.20
N GLN A 161 -9.00 6.57 -4.14
CA GLN A 161 -8.10 6.07 -5.18
C GLN A 161 -7.09 5.11 -4.56
N HIS A 162 -6.88 3.96 -5.23
CA HIS A 162 -5.76 3.09 -4.95
C HIS A 162 -4.76 3.12 -6.11
N TRP A 163 -3.49 3.16 -5.74
CA TRP A 163 -2.38 3.14 -6.66
C TRP A 163 -1.45 1.97 -6.31
N LEU A 164 -0.91 1.33 -7.31
CA LEU A 164 0.04 0.24 -7.16
C LEU A 164 1.19 0.42 -8.16
N ASN A 165 2.41 0.50 -7.65
CA ASN A 165 3.64 0.67 -8.45
C ASN A 165 3.54 1.84 -9.44
N GLY A 166 3.10 3.01 -8.95
CA GLY A 166 2.95 4.24 -9.72
C GLY A 166 1.72 4.30 -10.63
N LYS A 167 0.92 3.23 -10.72
CA LYS A 167 -0.29 3.17 -11.55
C LYS A 167 -1.54 3.35 -10.70
N LYS A 168 -2.43 4.28 -11.07
CA LYS A 168 -3.76 4.37 -10.48
C LYS A 168 -4.60 3.18 -10.96
N VAL A 169 -4.95 2.28 -10.06
CA VAL A 169 -5.69 1.06 -10.36
C VAL A 169 -7.15 1.13 -9.92
N ILE A 170 -7.50 2.03 -9.01
CA ILE A 170 -8.88 2.32 -8.60
C ILE A 170 -9.09 3.84 -8.58
N HIS A 171 -10.23 4.28 -9.13
CA HIS A 171 -10.82 5.59 -8.93
C HIS A 171 -12.31 5.39 -8.62
N PHE A 172 -12.68 5.54 -7.37
CA PHE A 172 -14.01 5.25 -6.86
C PHE A 172 -14.60 6.49 -6.18
N ASP A 173 -15.66 7.03 -6.78
CA ASP A 173 -16.48 8.07 -6.16
C ASP A 173 -17.78 7.42 -5.67
N TYR A 174 -17.93 7.26 -4.36
CA TYR A 174 -19.11 6.63 -3.79
C TYR A 174 -20.36 7.51 -3.77
N SER A 175 -20.30 8.73 -4.26
CA SER A 175 -21.48 9.55 -4.55
C SER A 175 -22.13 9.21 -5.91
N ASP A 176 -21.38 8.53 -6.79
CA ASP A 176 -21.88 8.11 -8.11
C ASP A 176 -22.79 6.88 -7.95
N SER A 177 -24.08 7.04 -8.28
CA SER A 177 -25.11 6.00 -8.14
C SER A 177 -24.84 4.72 -8.94
N LYS A 178 -23.98 4.76 -9.98
CA LYS A 178 -23.58 3.57 -10.74
C LYS A 178 -22.88 2.53 -9.85
N TRP A 179 -22.32 2.95 -8.72
CA TRP A 179 -21.60 2.08 -7.78
C TRP A 179 -22.49 1.52 -6.65
N LYS A 180 -23.81 1.72 -6.71
CA LYS A 180 -24.72 1.28 -5.66
C LYS A 180 -24.49 -0.18 -5.24
N PHE A 181 -24.31 -1.10 -6.21
CA PHE A 181 -24.06 -2.50 -5.90
C PHE A 181 -22.75 -2.67 -5.09
N ASN A 182 -21.68 -1.99 -5.48
CA ASN A 182 -20.38 -2.04 -4.80
C ASN A 182 -20.48 -1.47 -3.38
N ILE A 183 -21.24 -0.39 -3.21
CA ILE A 183 -21.51 0.24 -1.91
C ILE A 183 -22.26 -0.72 -1.00
N ASP A 184 -23.35 -1.31 -1.49
CA ASP A 184 -24.15 -2.28 -0.73
C ASP A 184 -23.30 -3.50 -0.28
N MET A 185 -22.38 -3.95 -1.12
CA MET A 185 -21.42 -5.04 -0.78
C MET A 185 -20.51 -4.65 0.37
N LEU A 186 -19.95 -3.46 0.33
CA LEU A 186 -19.06 -2.95 1.37
C LEU A 186 -19.80 -2.73 2.69
N GLU A 187 -21.00 -2.16 2.66
CA GLU A 187 -21.85 -1.95 3.83
C GLU A 187 -22.29 -3.26 4.49
N LYS A 188 -22.64 -4.27 3.71
CA LYS A 188 -22.96 -5.62 4.22
C LYS A 188 -21.78 -6.23 4.96
N ARG A 189 -20.55 -5.85 4.64
CA ARG A 189 -19.33 -6.24 5.37
C ARG A 189 -19.10 -5.40 6.64
N GLY A 190 -19.85 -4.35 6.87
CA GLY A 190 -19.81 -3.53 8.07
C GLY A 190 -19.08 -2.20 7.91
N ALA A 191 -18.65 -1.84 6.70
CA ALA A 191 -18.14 -0.50 6.43
C ALA A 191 -19.29 0.51 6.32
N LYS A 192 -19.02 1.74 6.75
CA LYS A 192 -19.92 2.88 6.56
C LYS A 192 -19.17 3.96 5.82
N LEU A 193 -19.49 4.21 4.56
CA LEU A 193 -18.76 5.12 3.68
C LEU A 193 -18.51 6.52 4.27
N PRO A 194 -19.47 7.15 4.98
CA PRO A 194 -19.22 8.45 5.62
C PRO A 194 -18.38 8.38 6.91
N ALA A 195 -18.13 7.19 7.47
CA ALA A 195 -17.42 7.07 8.72
C ALA A 195 -15.95 7.50 8.60
N ARG A 196 -15.46 8.21 9.60
CA ARG A 196 -14.11 8.79 9.69
C ARG A 196 -13.49 8.45 11.05
N GLY A 197 -12.23 8.83 11.20
CA GLY A 197 -11.55 8.77 12.50
C GLY A 197 -11.01 7.40 12.88
N ALA A 198 -10.66 6.55 11.89
CA ALA A 198 -9.94 5.30 12.13
C ALA A 198 -8.47 5.55 12.47
N HIS A 199 -7.85 4.58 13.14
CA HIS A 199 -6.40 4.43 13.18
C HIS A 199 -5.94 3.60 11.98
N LEU A 200 -4.74 3.91 11.45
CA LEU A 200 -4.08 3.05 10.46
C LEU A 200 -3.83 1.68 11.08
N SER A 201 -4.14 0.61 10.34
CA SER A 201 -3.89 -0.73 10.80
C SER A 201 -3.34 -1.61 9.68
N LEU A 202 -2.27 -2.36 9.97
CA LEU A 202 -1.71 -3.39 9.11
C LEU A 202 -2.22 -4.74 9.60
N GLN A 203 -2.91 -5.46 8.72
CA GLN A 203 -3.61 -6.70 9.07
C GLN A 203 -2.63 -7.84 9.40
N ASP A 204 -2.90 -8.54 10.51
CA ASP A 204 -2.37 -9.87 10.78
C ASP A 204 -3.32 -10.93 10.21
N HIS A 205 -2.96 -11.55 9.11
CA HIS A 205 -3.69 -12.68 8.53
C HIS A 205 -3.03 -14.05 8.81
N GLY A 206 -1.93 -14.05 9.54
CA GLY A 206 -1.18 -15.28 9.87
C GLY A 206 0.05 -15.49 8.99
N ASP A 207 0.18 -14.75 7.90
CA ASP A 207 1.19 -14.94 6.86
C ASP A 207 2.37 -13.97 6.97
N PRO A 208 3.55 -14.33 6.44
CA PRO A 208 4.69 -13.42 6.38
C PRO A 208 4.40 -12.21 5.48
N VAL A 209 4.57 -11.02 6.04
CA VAL A 209 4.45 -9.75 5.31
C VAL A 209 5.46 -8.75 5.85
N TRP A 210 5.93 -7.88 4.98
CA TRP A 210 6.90 -6.82 5.30
C TRP A 210 6.39 -5.47 4.83
N TYR A 211 6.57 -4.44 5.68
CA TYR A 211 6.22 -3.06 5.37
C TYR A 211 7.40 -2.12 5.65
N ARG A 212 7.46 -1.02 4.90
CA ARG A 212 8.38 0.10 5.12
C ARG A 212 7.88 1.36 4.42
N ALA A 213 8.56 2.48 4.59
CA ALA A 213 8.24 3.76 3.95
C ALA A 213 6.76 4.16 4.15
N ILE A 214 6.23 3.99 5.38
CA ILE A 214 4.84 4.33 5.71
C ILE A 214 4.78 5.83 5.98
N LYS A 215 4.14 6.59 5.07
CA LYS A 215 4.12 8.05 5.08
C LYS A 215 2.71 8.55 4.85
N LEU A 216 2.27 9.52 5.63
CA LEU A 216 0.92 10.07 5.62
C LEU A 216 0.97 11.59 5.48
N ARG A 217 0.06 12.17 4.70
CA ARG A 217 -0.22 13.61 4.74
C ARG A 217 -1.71 13.88 4.75
N THR A 218 -2.10 14.99 5.37
CA THR A 218 -3.43 15.58 5.20
C THR A 218 -3.48 16.28 3.86
N LEU A 219 -4.57 16.11 3.11
CA LEU A 219 -4.77 16.82 1.86
C LEU A 219 -5.41 18.19 2.12
N PRO A 220 -4.86 19.27 1.59
CA PRO A 220 -5.49 20.59 1.60
C PRO A 220 -6.87 20.58 0.94
N ALA A 221 -7.74 21.49 1.35
CA ALA A 221 -9.09 21.59 0.78
C ALA A 221 -9.07 21.88 -0.73
N ASP A 222 -8.11 22.63 -1.20
CA ASP A 222 -7.90 23.02 -2.61
C ASP A 222 -7.04 22.02 -3.41
N GLU A 223 -6.54 20.93 -2.78
CA GLU A 223 -5.76 19.89 -3.46
C GLU A 223 -6.55 19.31 -4.64
N LYS A 224 -5.97 19.36 -5.82
CA LYS A 224 -6.57 18.79 -7.03
C LYS A 224 -6.14 17.34 -7.19
N LEU A 225 -7.12 16.44 -7.24
CA LEU A 225 -6.85 15.03 -7.51
C LEU A 225 -6.68 14.78 -9.02
N ASP A 226 -5.92 13.74 -9.36
CA ASP A 226 -6.00 13.15 -10.70
C ASP A 226 -7.39 12.50 -10.88
N VAL A 227 -8.27 13.18 -11.63
CA VAL A 227 -9.66 12.76 -11.88
C VAL A 227 -9.81 11.80 -13.06
N LYS A 228 -8.72 11.38 -13.70
CA LYS A 228 -8.77 10.39 -14.78
C LYS A 228 -9.48 9.14 -14.27
N LYS A 229 -10.60 8.78 -14.91
CA LYS A 229 -11.37 7.59 -14.57
C LYS A 229 -10.56 6.32 -14.85
N VAL A 230 -10.78 5.32 -14.03
CA VAL A 230 -10.20 3.99 -14.16
C VAL A 230 -11.35 3.00 -14.05
N GLU A 231 -11.55 2.21 -15.09
CA GLU A 231 -12.59 1.18 -15.07
C GLU A 231 -12.06 -0.07 -14.37
N PRO A 232 -12.85 -0.66 -13.46
CA PRO A 232 -12.46 -1.89 -12.77
C PRO A 232 -12.34 -3.05 -13.74
N ALA A 233 -11.51 -4.03 -13.41
CA ALA A 233 -11.42 -5.27 -14.15
C ALA A 233 -12.79 -5.96 -14.23
N LYS A 234 -13.09 -6.57 -15.37
CA LYS A 234 -14.28 -7.40 -15.53
C LYS A 234 -14.14 -8.66 -14.68
N ILE A 235 -15.23 -9.03 -14.03
CA ILE A 235 -15.29 -10.23 -13.19
C ILE A 235 -16.12 -11.28 -13.91
N ALA A 236 -15.61 -12.50 -14.00
CA ALA A 236 -16.30 -13.61 -14.63
C ALA A 236 -17.57 -13.99 -13.85
N ALA A 237 -18.59 -14.50 -14.53
CA ALA A 237 -19.90 -14.78 -13.94
C ALA A 237 -19.86 -15.82 -12.82
N ASP A 238 -19.03 -16.84 -12.96
CA ASP A 238 -18.82 -17.89 -11.95
C ASP A 238 -18.14 -17.33 -10.69
N VAL A 239 -17.20 -16.38 -10.86
CA VAL A 239 -16.55 -15.67 -9.75
C VAL A 239 -17.56 -14.78 -9.01
N LEU A 240 -18.43 -14.07 -9.73
CA LEU A 240 -19.50 -13.27 -9.13
C LEU A 240 -20.48 -14.14 -8.33
N GLU A 241 -20.84 -15.32 -8.83
CA GLU A 241 -21.71 -16.25 -8.12
C GLU A 241 -21.04 -16.80 -6.84
N ALA A 242 -19.75 -17.14 -6.91
CA ALA A 242 -18.99 -17.56 -5.73
C ALA A 242 -18.90 -16.43 -4.69
N GLU A 243 -18.71 -15.19 -5.13
CA GLU A 243 -18.68 -14.00 -4.28
C GLU A 243 -20.03 -13.78 -3.58
N ARG A 244 -21.15 -13.92 -4.31
CA ARG A 244 -22.50 -13.81 -3.75
C ARG A 244 -22.73 -14.82 -2.63
N LYS A 245 -22.35 -16.09 -2.84
CA LYS A 245 -22.44 -17.14 -1.81
C LYS A 245 -21.58 -16.84 -0.59
N LYS A 246 -20.36 -16.37 -0.80
CA LYS A 246 -19.46 -15.95 0.29
C LYS A 246 -20.07 -14.82 1.12
N LEU A 247 -20.68 -13.83 0.46
CA LEU A 247 -21.33 -12.70 1.12
C LEU A 247 -22.54 -13.14 1.95
N GLU A 248 -23.41 -13.99 1.39
CA GLU A 248 -24.56 -14.57 2.12
C GLU A 248 -24.09 -15.29 3.39
N GLY A 249 -23.02 -16.06 3.31
CA GLY A 249 -22.40 -16.72 4.46
C GLY A 249 -21.91 -15.73 5.55
N ILE A 250 -21.35 -14.59 5.14
CA ILE A 250 -20.93 -13.53 6.07
C ILE A 250 -22.13 -12.89 6.76
N VAL A 251 -23.15 -12.53 5.99
CA VAL A 251 -24.38 -11.90 6.53
C VAL A 251 -25.10 -12.83 7.50
N ASN A 252 -25.21 -14.11 7.17
CA ASN A 252 -25.88 -15.10 8.02
C ASN A 252 -25.14 -15.36 9.34
N ARG A 253 -23.80 -15.33 9.35
CA ARG A 253 -23.01 -15.44 10.58
C ARG A 253 -23.17 -14.24 11.53
N ARG A 254 -23.47 -13.07 11.00
CA ARG A 254 -23.68 -11.85 11.81
C ARG A 254 -25.06 -11.75 12.45
N LYS A 255 -26.03 -12.56 11.98
CA LYS A 255 -27.37 -12.63 12.54
C LYS A 255 -27.51 -13.60 13.72
N LYS A 256 -26.49 -14.44 13.92
CA LYS A 256 -26.35 -15.37 15.06
C LYS A 256 -25.50 -14.71 16.17
#